data_f54b84a2d30329bc18ea27e419a00695
#
_entry.id   f54b84a2d30329bc18ea27e419a00695
#
_cell.length_a   1.000
_cell.length_b   1.000
_cell.length_c   1.000
_cell.angle_alpha   90.00
_cell.angle_beta   90.00
_cell.angle_gamma   90.00
#
_symmetry.space_group_name_H-M   'P 1'
#
loop_
_entity.id
_entity.type
_entity.pdbx_description
1 polymer ?
#
loop_
_entity_poly.entity_id
_entity_poly.type
_entity_poly.pdbx_seq_one_letter_code
_entity_poly.pdbx_strand_id
1 'polypeptide(L)'
;VTNLPTVVDIDTGFKSCKETIETFEKYGITSVHIEDQIERKRCGHLDNKELVSSEQMIKKIKECVSSKKDKNFKIIARSDAKNVEGLDKMIDRCKSYIDAGAEIVFPEALEDESEFEKVRKSLDCYLLANMTEFGKSKLLNFKELENLGYNIVIYPVTTQRLAMKSVEDGLRAIFDDGHQNLSLIHI
;
A
#
# COMPACT_ATOMS: atom_id res chain seq x y z
N VAL A 1 -10.05 17.10 9.29
CA VAL A 1 -8.63 16.79 9.31
C VAL A 1 -8.36 15.92 10.53
N THR A 2 -7.49 14.93 10.43
CA THR A 2 -7.21 13.94 11.46
C THR A 2 -5.89 14.26 12.19
N ASN A 3 -5.76 13.85 13.45
CA ASN A 3 -4.49 13.82 14.18
C ASN A 3 -3.83 12.43 14.14
N LEU A 4 -4.39 11.49 13.36
CA LEU A 4 -3.82 10.15 13.19
C LEU A 4 -2.61 10.19 12.24
N PRO A 5 -1.64 9.30 12.40
CA PRO A 5 -0.57 9.11 11.42
C PRO A 5 -1.16 8.83 10.03
N THR A 6 -0.57 9.42 9.00
CA THR A 6 -1.07 9.36 7.63
C THR A 6 -0.05 8.69 6.73
N VAL A 7 -0.46 7.72 5.94
CA VAL A 7 0.33 7.14 4.85
C VAL A 7 -0.22 7.65 3.52
N VAL A 8 0.63 8.17 2.64
CA VAL A 8 0.24 8.63 1.32
C VAL A 8 0.91 7.78 0.25
N ASP A 9 0.11 7.32 -0.71
CA ASP A 9 0.62 6.69 -1.94
C ASP A 9 1.22 7.78 -2.84
N ILE A 10 2.51 7.67 -3.13
CA ILE A 10 3.23 8.59 -4.03
C ILE A 10 3.57 7.95 -5.37
N ASP A 11 2.86 6.88 -5.72
CA ASP A 11 3.09 6.15 -6.95
C ASP A 11 4.57 5.75 -7.10
N THR A 12 5.21 6.19 -8.16
CA THR A 12 6.63 5.95 -8.43
C THR A 12 7.54 7.11 -7.99
N GLY A 13 7.03 8.03 -7.15
CA GLY A 13 7.76 9.19 -6.61
C GLY A 13 7.43 10.52 -7.29
N PHE A 14 6.42 10.55 -8.17
CA PHE A 14 6.05 11.69 -9.02
C PHE A 14 7.25 12.23 -9.81
N LYS A 15 7.30 13.54 -10.08
CA LYS A 15 8.38 14.17 -10.84
C LYS A 15 9.71 14.24 -10.08
N SER A 16 9.67 14.32 -8.75
CA SER A 16 10.82 14.45 -7.86
C SER A 16 10.50 13.87 -6.49
N CYS A 17 11.21 12.82 -6.11
CA CYS A 17 11.09 12.24 -4.78
C CYS A 17 11.40 13.30 -3.72
N LYS A 18 12.44 14.11 -3.93
CA LYS A 18 12.84 15.17 -3.01
C LYS A 18 11.71 16.17 -2.75
N GLU A 19 11.18 16.80 -3.80
CA GLU A 19 10.10 17.79 -3.66
C GLU A 19 8.85 17.20 -3.03
N THR A 20 8.54 15.95 -3.35
CA THR A 20 7.40 15.22 -2.80
C THR A 20 7.55 15.04 -1.31
N ILE A 21 8.70 14.54 -0.84
CA ILE A 21 8.95 14.31 0.59
C ILE A 21 8.94 15.64 1.36
N GLU A 22 9.68 16.65 0.91
CA GLU A 22 9.74 17.97 1.55
C GLU A 22 8.35 18.63 1.64
N THR A 23 7.52 18.45 0.62
CA THR A 23 6.15 18.98 0.59
C THR A 23 5.26 18.25 1.58
N PHE A 24 5.28 16.93 1.61
CA PHE A 24 4.42 16.14 2.48
C PHE A 24 4.77 16.31 3.96
N GLU A 25 6.05 16.34 4.31
CA GLU A 25 6.47 16.69 5.67
C GLU A 25 5.92 18.06 6.11
N LYS A 26 6.01 19.08 5.25
CA LYS A 26 5.50 20.42 5.53
C LYS A 26 4.01 20.43 5.86
N TYR A 27 3.24 19.52 5.25
CA TYR A 27 1.80 19.40 5.50
C TYR A 27 1.44 18.39 6.61
N GLY A 28 2.42 17.87 7.35
CA GLY A 28 2.19 16.99 8.50
C GLY A 28 1.86 15.54 8.13
N ILE A 29 2.15 15.11 6.90
CA ILE A 29 2.11 13.71 6.53
C ILE A 29 3.24 12.99 7.26
N THR A 30 2.98 11.77 7.74
CA THR A 30 3.92 11.02 8.58
C THR A 30 4.66 9.93 7.84
N SER A 31 4.14 9.50 6.70
CA SER A 31 4.76 8.44 5.90
C SER A 31 4.26 8.44 4.46
N VAL A 32 5.06 7.88 3.58
CA VAL A 32 4.70 7.64 2.18
C VAL A 32 5.06 6.21 1.78
N HIS A 33 4.33 5.65 0.81
CA HIS A 33 4.82 4.47 0.11
C HIS A 33 5.11 4.78 -1.36
N ILE A 34 6.22 4.23 -1.84
CA ILE A 34 6.71 4.35 -3.22
C ILE A 34 6.88 2.95 -3.81
N GLU A 35 6.50 2.75 -5.07
CA GLU A 35 6.52 1.45 -5.72
C GLU A 35 7.56 1.32 -6.83
N ASP A 36 7.98 0.07 -7.11
CA ASP A 36 9.01 -0.27 -8.09
C ASP A 36 8.48 -0.51 -9.51
N GLN A 37 7.28 -0.01 -9.83
CA GLN A 37 6.77 0.01 -11.19
C GLN A 37 7.36 1.16 -12.01
N ILE A 38 7.22 1.07 -13.34
CA ILE A 38 7.47 2.22 -14.23
C ILE A 38 6.43 3.32 -13.99
N GLU A 39 6.67 4.54 -14.48
CA GLU A 39 5.76 5.68 -14.28
C GLU A 39 4.32 5.41 -14.75
N ARG A 40 4.15 4.64 -15.83
CA ARG A 40 2.85 4.18 -16.31
C ARG A 40 2.39 2.93 -15.54
N LYS A 41 2.23 3.08 -14.24
CA LYS A 41 1.89 1.97 -13.34
C LYS A 41 0.53 1.33 -13.61
N ARG A 42 0.37 0.10 -13.11
CA ARG A 42 -0.89 -0.65 -13.06
C ARG A 42 -1.23 -1.02 -11.61
N CYS A 43 -2.50 -1.34 -11.35
CA CYS A 43 -2.88 -1.90 -10.04
C CYS A 43 -2.06 -3.15 -9.72
N GLY A 44 -1.59 -3.27 -8.48
CA GLY A 44 -0.72 -4.35 -8.01
C GLY A 44 -1.27 -5.76 -8.18
N HIS A 45 -2.61 -5.91 -8.21
CA HIS A 45 -3.28 -7.19 -8.43
C HIS A 45 -3.54 -7.52 -9.92
N LEU A 46 -3.24 -6.60 -10.84
CA LEU A 46 -3.36 -6.84 -12.29
C LEU A 46 -2.07 -7.43 -12.87
N ASP A 47 -2.23 -8.10 -14.00
CA ASP A 47 -1.13 -8.65 -14.79
C ASP A 47 -0.48 -7.60 -15.70
N ASN A 48 0.64 -7.98 -16.34
CA ASN A 48 1.40 -7.15 -17.27
C ASN A 48 1.92 -5.85 -16.65
N LYS A 49 2.38 -5.91 -15.40
CA LYS A 49 3.14 -4.84 -14.76
C LYS A 49 4.56 -4.79 -15.34
N GLU A 50 5.08 -3.59 -15.46
CA GLU A 50 6.46 -3.36 -15.83
C GLU A 50 7.20 -2.72 -14.65
N LEU A 51 8.38 -3.23 -14.35
CA LEU A 51 9.17 -2.80 -13.20
C LEU A 51 10.36 -1.96 -13.64
N VAL A 52 10.74 -1.03 -12.81
CA VAL A 52 12.08 -0.42 -12.90
C VAL A 52 13.13 -1.41 -12.37
N SER A 53 14.40 -1.22 -12.73
CA SER A 53 15.46 -2.05 -12.14
C SER A 53 15.59 -1.80 -10.63
N SER A 54 16.13 -2.77 -9.90
CA SER A 54 16.38 -2.62 -8.46
C SER A 54 17.25 -1.41 -8.17
N GLU A 55 18.26 -1.13 -9.00
CA GLU A 55 19.16 0.02 -8.86
C GLU A 55 18.41 1.35 -9.02
N GLN A 56 17.46 1.43 -9.95
CA GLN A 56 16.63 2.62 -10.13
C GLN A 56 15.74 2.85 -8.91
N MET A 57 15.11 1.80 -8.37
CA MET A 57 14.29 1.91 -7.16
C MET A 57 15.13 2.27 -5.93
N ILE A 58 16.31 1.65 -5.76
CA ILE A 58 17.27 1.98 -4.69
C ILE A 58 17.64 3.47 -4.74
N LYS A 59 17.88 4.02 -5.94
CA LYS A 59 18.17 5.45 -6.10
C LYS A 59 17.01 6.32 -5.63
N LYS A 60 15.78 5.99 -6.00
CA LYS A 60 14.57 6.71 -5.57
C LYS A 60 14.39 6.65 -4.05
N ILE A 61 14.55 5.46 -3.45
CA ILE A 61 14.45 5.30 -1.99
C ILE A 61 15.50 6.15 -1.27
N LYS A 62 16.76 6.10 -1.71
CA LYS A 62 17.83 6.93 -1.14
C LYS A 62 17.53 8.43 -1.27
N GLU A 63 16.96 8.86 -2.38
CA GLU A 63 16.53 10.25 -2.55
C GLU A 63 15.42 10.60 -1.55
N CYS A 64 14.39 9.76 -1.39
CA CYS A 64 13.36 9.96 -0.38
C CYS A 64 13.95 10.05 1.04
N VAL A 65 14.79 9.08 1.41
CA VAL A 65 15.41 9.01 2.74
C VAL A 65 16.30 10.22 3.03
N SER A 66 17.09 10.68 2.05
CA SER A 66 17.97 11.84 2.23
C SER A 66 17.24 13.18 2.26
N SER A 67 16.01 13.22 1.77
CA SER A 67 15.20 14.45 1.67
C SER A 67 14.34 14.71 2.92
N LYS A 68 14.05 13.68 3.71
CA LYS A 68 13.28 13.83 4.94
C LYS A 68 14.08 14.56 6.03
N LYS A 69 13.43 15.49 6.73
CA LYS A 69 13.99 16.24 7.86
C LYS A 69 13.58 15.62 9.19
N ASP A 70 12.35 15.15 9.30
CA ASP A 70 11.87 14.43 10.47
C ASP A 70 12.31 12.95 10.39
N LYS A 71 13.12 12.53 11.36
CA LYS A 71 13.53 11.13 11.50
C LYS A 71 12.37 10.15 11.71
N ASN A 72 11.23 10.66 12.18
CA ASN A 72 10.01 9.86 12.38
C ASN A 72 9.19 9.69 11.09
N PHE A 73 9.42 10.51 10.07
CA PHE A 73 8.80 10.32 8.76
C PHE A 73 9.26 9.00 8.14
N LYS A 74 8.32 8.13 7.72
CA LYS A 74 8.63 6.77 7.27
C LYS A 74 8.54 6.64 5.76
N ILE A 75 9.56 5.98 5.19
CA ILE A 75 9.57 5.58 3.79
C ILE A 75 9.20 4.10 3.72
N ILE A 76 8.10 3.81 3.05
CA ILE A 76 7.59 2.46 2.80
C ILE A 76 7.95 2.07 1.37
N ALA A 77 8.78 1.06 1.21
CA ALA A 77 9.10 0.53 -0.11
C ALA A 77 8.09 -0.55 -0.50
N ARG A 78 7.31 -0.29 -1.55
CA ARG A 78 6.42 -1.27 -2.14
C ARG A 78 7.11 -1.97 -3.30
N SER A 79 7.02 -3.30 -3.33
CA SER A 79 7.46 -4.09 -4.47
C SER A 79 6.31 -4.83 -5.11
N ASP A 80 6.13 -4.61 -6.40
CA ASP A 80 5.17 -5.28 -7.27
C ASP A 80 5.80 -6.46 -8.04
N ALA A 81 7.01 -6.85 -7.67
CA ALA A 81 7.81 -7.81 -8.43
C ALA A 81 7.32 -9.27 -8.33
N LYS A 82 6.51 -9.63 -7.32
CA LYS A 82 6.08 -11.02 -7.13
C LYS A 82 5.47 -11.64 -8.39
N ASN A 83 4.54 -10.94 -9.04
CA ASN A 83 3.85 -11.46 -10.22
C ASN A 83 4.64 -11.31 -11.54
N VAL A 84 5.77 -10.64 -11.51
CA VAL A 84 6.63 -10.41 -12.69
C VAL A 84 7.89 -11.29 -12.63
N GLU A 85 8.53 -11.36 -11.47
CA GLU A 85 9.82 -12.00 -11.27
C GLU A 85 9.75 -13.21 -10.33
N GLY A 86 8.65 -13.38 -9.60
CA GLY A 86 8.44 -14.41 -8.58
C GLY A 86 8.80 -13.94 -7.17
N LEU A 87 8.32 -14.72 -6.18
CA LEU A 87 8.40 -14.38 -4.76
C LEU A 87 9.84 -14.17 -4.25
N ASP A 88 10.78 -15.05 -4.65
CA ASP A 88 12.16 -14.98 -4.17
C ASP A 88 12.87 -13.72 -4.66
N LYS A 89 12.70 -13.36 -5.91
CA LYS A 89 13.27 -12.12 -6.47
C LYS A 89 12.63 -10.88 -5.86
N MET A 90 11.33 -10.90 -5.60
CA MET A 90 10.66 -9.82 -4.88
C MET A 90 11.27 -9.65 -3.47
N ILE A 91 11.51 -10.74 -2.75
CA ILE A 91 12.18 -10.70 -1.43
C ILE A 91 13.59 -10.11 -1.55
N ASP A 92 14.37 -10.48 -2.56
CA ASP A 92 15.72 -9.94 -2.76
C ASP A 92 15.69 -8.43 -3.09
N ARG A 93 14.71 -7.97 -3.89
CA ARG A 93 14.46 -6.54 -4.09
C ARG A 93 14.18 -5.85 -2.76
N CYS A 94 13.26 -6.40 -1.96
CA CYS A 94 12.88 -5.83 -0.66
C CYS A 94 14.08 -5.72 0.30
N LYS A 95 14.98 -6.70 0.35
CA LYS A 95 16.25 -6.60 1.11
C LYS A 95 17.08 -5.40 0.67
N SER A 96 17.23 -5.24 -0.64
CA SER A 96 17.99 -4.11 -1.21
C SER A 96 17.33 -2.76 -0.89
N TYR A 97 16.00 -2.71 -0.78
CA TYR A 97 15.26 -1.50 -0.42
C TYR A 97 15.42 -1.16 1.07
N ILE A 98 15.47 -2.17 1.94
CA ILE A 98 15.80 -2.00 3.37
C ILE A 98 17.22 -1.44 3.49
N ASP A 99 18.19 -2.02 2.78
CA ASP A 99 19.58 -1.55 2.76
C ASP A 99 19.70 -0.11 2.21
N ALA A 100 18.79 0.31 1.36
CA ALA A 100 18.69 1.69 0.86
C ALA A 100 18.05 2.67 1.87
N GLY A 101 17.51 2.18 2.99
CA GLY A 101 16.96 2.96 4.09
C GLY A 101 15.44 2.99 4.19
N ALA A 102 14.72 2.12 3.47
CA ALA A 102 13.29 1.92 3.70
C ALA A 102 13.07 1.27 5.07
N GLU A 103 12.21 1.85 5.89
CA GLU A 103 11.93 1.35 7.24
C GLU A 103 10.78 0.34 7.27
N ILE A 104 9.93 0.37 6.26
CA ILE A 104 8.76 -0.49 6.12
C ILE A 104 8.76 -1.06 4.70
N VAL A 105 8.39 -2.32 4.56
CA VAL A 105 8.22 -2.97 3.26
C VAL A 105 6.75 -3.33 3.03
N PHE A 106 6.28 -3.07 1.84
CA PHE A 106 4.97 -3.44 1.35
C PHE A 106 5.11 -4.45 0.19
N PRO A 107 5.12 -5.76 0.48
CA PRO A 107 5.15 -6.81 -0.54
C PRO A 107 3.75 -6.98 -1.16
N GLU A 108 3.58 -6.55 -2.40
CA GLU A 108 2.27 -6.54 -3.05
C GLU A 108 1.87 -7.92 -3.59
N ALA A 109 0.57 -8.22 -3.52
CA ALA A 109 -0.07 -9.37 -4.14
C ALA A 109 0.44 -10.75 -3.66
N LEU A 110 0.77 -10.88 -2.38
CA LEU A 110 0.99 -12.19 -1.75
C LEU A 110 -0.33 -12.96 -1.77
N GLU A 111 -0.30 -14.26 -2.10
CA GLU A 111 -1.53 -15.02 -2.35
C GLU A 111 -2.05 -15.73 -1.11
N ASP A 112 -1.20 -16.38 -0.34
CA ASP A 112 -1.58 -17.21 0.78
C ASP A 112 -0.68 -17.04 2.01
N GLU A 113 -1.08 -17.64 3.14
CA GLU A 113 -0.36 -17.58 4.41
C GLU A 113 1.11 -18.01 4.30
N SER A 114 1.42 -18.99 3.43
CA SER A 114 2.79 -19.49 3.27
C SER A 114 3.72 -18.44 2.66
N GLU A 115 3.20 -17.63 1.74
CA GLU A 115 3.94 -16.52 1.15
C GLU A 115 4.14 -15.39 2.17
N PHE A 116 3.09 -15.03 2.95
CA PHE A 116 3.20 -14.05 4.04
C PHE A 116 4.24 -14.48 5.08
N GLU A 117 4.22 -15.76 5.47
CA GLU A 117 5.19 -16.32 6.42
C GLU A 117 6.62 -16.33 5.85
N LYS A 118 6.79 -16.71 4.58
CA LYS A 118 8.09 -16.71 3.90
C LYS A 118 8.69 -15.31 3.83
N VAL A 119 7.90 -14.30 3.48
CA VAL A 119 8.32 -12.90 3.48
C VAL A 119 8.75 -12.48 4.88
N ARG A 120 7.94 -12.75 5.92
CA ARG A 120 8.29 -12.40 7.31
C ARG A 120 9.58 -13.03 7.78
N LYS A 121 9.80 -14.31 7.46
CA LYS A 121 11.03 -15.02 7.82
C LYS A 121 12.27 -14.49 7.09
N SER A 122 12.09 -13.87 5.93
CA SER A 122 13.17 -13.42 5.06
C SER A 122 13.57 -11.96 5.28
N LEU A 123 12.71 -11.14 5.91
CA LEU A 123 12.91 -9.70 6.06
C LEU A 123 12.83 -9.30 7.54
N ASP A 124 13.83 -8.59 8.03
CA ASP A 124 13.86 -8.04 9.39
C ASP A 124 13.55 -6.54 9.35
N CYS A 125 12.28 -6.21 9.13
CA CYS A 125 11.76 -4.85 9.08
C CYS A 125 10.28 -4.83 9.44
N TYR A 126 9.67 -3.65 9.51
CA TYR A 126 8.22 -3.54 9.57
C TYR A 126 7.59 -3.94 8.24
N LEU A 127 6.49 -4.70 8.30
CA LEU A 127 5.77 -5.19 7.13
C LEU A 127 4.35 -4.65 7.09
N LEU A 128 3.94 -4.22 5.89
CA LEU A 128 2.58 -3.80 5.58
C LEU A 128 1.90 -4.86 4.71
N ALA A 129 0.69 -5.26 5.10
CA ALA A 129 -0.18 -6.17 4.34
C ALA A 129 -1.34 -5.42 3.69
N ASN A 130 -1.67 -5.79 2.46
CA ASN A 130 -2.79 -5.25 1.70
C ASN A 130 -3.93 -6.28 1.64
N MET A 131 -5.06 -5.99 2.30
CA MET A 131 -6.26 -6.83 2.33
C MET A 131 -7.36 -6.23 1.47
N THR A 132 -7.07 -6.10 0.16
CA THR A 132 -8.07 -5.63 -0.80
C THR A 132 -9.03 -6.74 -1.21
N GLU A 133 -10.33 -6.48 -1.18
CA GLU A 133 -11.35 -7.38 -1.71
C GLU A 133 -11.19 -7.52 -3.24
N PHE A 134 -11.47 -8.71 -3.76
CA PHE A 134 -11.33 -9.05 -5.19
C PHE A 134 -9.89 -8.98 -5.73
N GLY A 135 -8.89 -8.94 -4.84
CA GLY A 135 -7.48 -9.08 -5.21
C GLY A 135 -7.05 -10.54 -5.37
N LYS A 136 -5.75 -10.77 -5.56
CA LYS A 136 -5.16 -12.11 -5.65
C LYS A 136 -4.95 -12.74 -4.27
N SER A 137 -4.84 -11.93 -3.23
CA SER A 137 -4.55 -12.38 -1.87
C SER A 137 -5.76 -13.04 -1.22
N LYS A 138 -5.55 -14.16 -0.53
CA LYS A 138 -6.50 -14.65 0.47
C LYS A 138 -6.71 -13.56 1.54
N LEU A 139 -7.95 -13.25 1.85
CA LEU A 139 -8.24 -12.29 2.90
C LEU A 139 -7.95 -12.92 4.27
N LEU A 140 -6.95 -12.39 4.93
CA LEU A 140 -6.60 -12.71 6.31
C LEU A 140 -7.12 -11.59 7.22
N ASN A 141 -7.61 -11.95 8.41
CA ASN A 141 -7.98 -10.95 9.37
C ASN A 141 -6.73 -10.34 10.06
N PHE A 142 -6.92 -9.20 10.74
CA PHE A 142 -5.78 -8.49 11.35
C PHE A 142 -5.05 -9.32 12.41
N LYS A 143 -5.74 -10.23 13.11
CA LYS A 143 -5.13 -11.09 14.13
C LYS A 143 -4.27 -12.19 13.51
N GLU A 144 -4.68 -12.76 12.39
CA GLU A 144 -3.88 -13.71 11.61
C GLU A 144 -2.61 -13.05 11.12
N LEU A 145 -2.72 -11.82 10.57
CA LEU A 145 -1.56 -11.05 10.10
C LEU A 145 -0.62 -10.64 11.25
N GLU A 146 -1.17 -10.25 12.41
CA GLU A 146 -0.37 -9.99 13.62
C GLU A 146 0.41 -11.22 14.06
N ASN A 147 -0.21 -12.40 14.07
CA ASN A 147 0.44 -13.66 14.40
C ASN A 147 1.53 -14.04 13.38
N LEU A 148 1.36 -13.67 12.12
CA LEU A 148 2.38 -13.80 11.07
C LEU A 148 3.50 -12.75 11.19
N GLY A 149 3.38 -11.78 12.10
CA GLY A 149 4.38 -10.75 12.36
C GLY A 149 4.29 -9.51 11.45
N TYR A 150 3.13 -9.26 10.84
CA TYR A 150 2.87 -8.02 10.11
C TYR A 150 2.46 -6.90 11.05
N ASN A 151 2.89 -5.68 10.75
CA ASN A 151 2.78 -4.53 11.65
C ASN A 151 1.69 -3.55 11.23
N ILE A 152 1.37 -3.50 9.94
CA ILE A 152 0.40 -2.59 9.34
C ILE A 152 -0.50 -3.40 8.41
N VAL A 153 -1.80 -3.12 8.44
CA VAL A 153 -2.77 -3.68 7.49
C VAL A 153 -3.55 -2.54 6.87
N ILE A 154 -3.67 -2.54 5.54
CA ILE A 154 -4.52 -1.60 4.81
C ILE A 154 -5.69 -2.34 4.17
N TYR A 155 -6.84 -1.65 4.10
CA TYR A 155 -8.08 -2.13 3.49
C TYR A 155 -8.50 -1.17 2.38
N PRO A 156 -7.86 -1.25 1.19
CA PRO A 156 -8.07 -0.27 0.13
C PRO A 156 -9.50 -0.31 -0.39
N VAL A 157 -10.08 0.87 -0.59
CA VAL A 157 -11.40 1.07 -1.22
C VAL A 157 -12.59 0.46 -0.46
N THR A 158 -12.40 -0.27 0.63
CA THR A 158 -13.47 -0.92 1.39
C THR A 158 -14.57 0.06 1.79
N THR A 159 -14.21 1.19 2.40
CA THR A 159 -15.19 2.21 2.82
C THR A 159 -15.90 2.86 1.63
N GLN A 160 -15.19 3.07 0.52
CA GLN A 160 -15.78 3.58 -0.72
C GLN A 160 -16.79 2.58 -1.32
N ARG A 161 -16.45 1.28 -1.37
CA ARG A 161 -17.35 0.23 -1.86
C ARG A 161 -18.62 0.15 -1.02
N LEU A 162 -18.48 0.21 0.31
CA LEU A 162 -19.62 0.24 1.23
C LEU A 162 -20.51 1.48 0.99
N ALA A 163 -19.91 2.65 0.85
CA ALA A 163 -20.63 3.88 0.56
C ALA A 163 -21.37 3.81 -0.78
N MET A 164 -20.71 3.34 -1.84
CA MET A 164 -21.31 3.18 -3.16
C MET A 164 -22.50 2.20 -3.15
N LYS A 165 -22.36 1.07 -2.42
CA LYS A 165 -23.46 0.11 -2.28
C LYS A 165 -24.65 0.72 -1.54
N SER A 166 -24.41 1.45 -0.47
CA SER A 166 -25.49 2.13 0.26
C SER A 166 -26.21 3.19 -0.59
N VAL A 167 -25.47 3.92 -1.43
CA VAL A 167 -26.05 4.88 -2.37
C VAL A 167 -26.90 4.16 -3.42
N GLU A 168 -26.39 3.07 -4.00
CA GLU A 168 -27.15 2.26 -4.96
C GLU A 168 -28.47 1.76 -4.34
N ASP A 169 -28.42 1.19 -3.14
CA ASP A 169 -29.60 0.66 -2.45
C ASP A 169 -30.62 1.76 -2.14
N GLY A 170 -30.15 2.93 -1.69
CA GLY A 170 -31.01 4.09 -1.46
C GLY A 170 -31.72 4.61 -2.72
N LEU A 171 -30.98 4.72 -3.83
CA LEU A 171 -31.55 5.14 -5.11
C LEU A 171 -32.52 4.10 -5.65
N ARG A 172 -32.26 2.82 -5.49
CA ARG A 172 -33.17 1.74 -5.88
C ARG A 172 -34.46 1.79 -5.08
N ALA A 173 -34.38 2.00 -3.77
CA ALA A 173 -35.61 2.18 -2.93
C ALA A 173 -36.45 3.36 -3.38
N ILE A 174 -35.82 4.50 -3.71
CA ILE A 174 -36.59 5.67 -4.25
C ILE A 174 -37.24 5.32 -5.58
N PHE A 175 -36.55 4.60 -6.46
CA PHE A 175 -37.08 4.23 -7.77
C PHE A 175 -38.21 3.20 -7.67
N ASP A 176 -38.06 2.17 -6.86
CA ASP A 176 -39.01 1.05 -6.76
C ASP A 176 -40.18 1.39 -5.84
N ASP A 177 -39.94 2.04 -4.70
CA ASP A 177 -40.93 2.27 -3.63
C ASP A 177 -41.47 3.73 -3.58
N GLY A 178 -40.83 4.65 -4.31
CA GLY A 178 -41.14 6.06 -4.31
C GLY A 178 -40.79 6.83 -3.04
N HIS A 179 -39.97 6.25 -2.15
CA HIS A 179 -39.54 6.88 -0.90
C HIS A 179 -38.17 6.35 -0.44
N GLN A 180 -37.56 7.02 0.56
CA GLN A 180 -36.21 6.75 1.08
C GLN A 180 -36.19 6.16 2.49
N ASN A 181 -37.15 5.35 2.88
CA ASN A 181 -37.24 4.81 4.25
C ASN A 181 -36.11 3.85 4.65
N LEU A 182 -35.25 3.44 3.71
CA LEU A 182 -34.03 2.63 3.95
C LEU A 182 -32.82 3.47 4.30
N SER A 183 -32.94 4.80 4.40
CA SER A 183 -31.80 5.63 4.84
C SER A 183 -31.42 5.28 6.27
N LEU A 184 -30.24 4.71 6.45
CA LEU A 184 -29.75 4.21 7.73
C LEU A 184 -28.82 5.18 8.47
N ILE A 185 -28.51 6.33 7.86
CA ILE A 185 -27.59 7.30 8.45
C ILE A 185 -28.38 8.43 9.07
N HIS A 186 -28.34 8.49 10.38
CA HIS A 186 -28.77 9.66 11.15
C HIS A 186 -27.54 10.55 11.38
N ILE A 187 -27.51 11.68 10.70
CA ILE A 187 -26.51 12.72 10.89
C ILE A 187 -27.03 13.71 11.93
#